data_6adc4deeec19cf7858357aec2f673593
#
_entry.id   6adc4deeec19cf7858357aec2f673593
#
_cell.length_a   1.000
_cell.length_b   1.000
_cell.length_c   1.000
_cell.angle_alpha   90.00
_cell.angle_beta   90.00
_cell.angle_gamma   90.00
#
_symmetry.space_group_name_H-M   'P 1'
#
loop_
_entity.id
_entity.type
_entity.pdbx_description
1 polymer ?
#
loop_
_entity_poly.entity_id
_entity_poly.type
_entity_poly.pdbx_seq_one_letter_code
_entity_poly.pdbx_strand_id
1 'polypeptide(L)'
;MPSRVVRSCGLPGALLGVGLLLSACASGGATGGGGNYVGGTVGLECAPFARALTGVRLSGAAYSWWDAAAGRYDRSSRPASGSVLVLRQEPRLPYGHVAVVSRVLSSRQIMVTQANWVHHRVTVDQPVVDVSEANDWSLVRIWWPPSGQIGSHEYQAYGFIRPDRGLSHDEITAGTPRAIRIAEGE
;
A
#
# COMPACT_ATOMS: atom_id res chain seq x y z
N MET A 1 -34.03 -9.90 -79.72
CA MET A 1 -35.51 -9.76 -79.63
C MET A 1 -35.96 -10.29 -78.30
N PRO A 2 -36.91 -9.75 -77.62
CA PRO A 2 -37.07 -8.33 -77.21
C PRO A 2 -36.99 -8.21 -75.66
N SER A 3 -36.53 -7.09 -75.14
CA SER A 3 -37.25 -5.93 -74.62
C SER A 3 -38.43 -6.19 -73.67
N ARG A 4 -38.35 -5.65 -72.46
CA ARG A 4 -39.30 -4.75 -71.79
C ARG A 4 -38.83 -4.47 -70.37
N VAL A 5 -38.43 -3.30 -70.05
CA VAL A 5 -39.15 -2.07 -69.74
C VAL A 5 -39.78 -2.06 -68.35
N VAL A 6 -39.12 -1.28 -67.48
CA VAL A 6 -39.60 -0.20 -66.59
C VAL A 6 -40.80 -0.45 -65.69
N ARG A 7 -40.61 -0.17 -64.43
CA ARG A 7 -41.22 0.99 -63.73
C ARG A 7 -40.73 1.20 -62.32
N SER A 8 -40.36 2.40 -62.10
CA SER A 8 -40.16 3.06 -60.80
C SER A 8 -41.47 3.20 -60.03
N CYS A 9 -41.35 3.24 -58.72
CA CYS A 9 -42.11 4.00 -57.71
C CYS A 9 -41.62 3.66 -56.36
N GLY A 10 -41.07 4.59 -55.66
CA GLY A 10 -41.76 5.43 -54.71
C GLY A 10 -41.02 5.34 -53.40
N LEU A 11 -40.31 6.40 -53.00
CA LEU A 11 -39.94 6.66 -51.57
C LEU A 11 -41.21 6.80 -50.73
N PRO A 12 -41.19 6.53 -49.41
CA PRO A 12 -40.74 7.60 -48.53
C PRO A 12 -39.85 7.13 -47.36
N GLY A 13 -39.14 8.08 -46.88
CA GLY A 13 -38.22 8.13 -45.82
C GLY A 13 -38.67 7.54 -44.46
N ALA A 14 -37.73 6.88 -43.84
CA ALA A 14 -37.74 6.70 -42.40
C ALA A 14 -36.38 7.18 -41.88
N LEU A 15 -36.42 8.33 -41.24
CA LEU A 15 -35.33 8.85 -40.42
C LEU A 15 -35.12 7.91 -39.21
N LEU A 16 -34.14 7.04 -39.28
CA LEU A 16 -33.69 6.30 -38.14
C LEU A 16 -32.56 7.12 -37.47
N GLY A 17 -32.92 7.69 -36.34
CA GLY A 17 -31.98 8.38 -35.46
C GLY A 17 -30.87 7.45 -35.02
N VAL A 18 -29.67 7.77 -35.43
CA VAL A 18 -28.44 7.15 -34.92
C VAL A 18 -28.22 7.68 -33.50
N GLY A 19 -28.65 6.90 -32.52
CA GLY A 19 -28.28 7.10 -31.12
C GLY A 19 -26.79 6.81 -30.98
N LEU A 20 -25.98 7.85 -30.83
CA LEU A 20 -24.61 7.72 -30.37
C LEU A 20 -24.62 7.22 -28.93
N LEU A 21 -24.42 5.94 -28.75
CA LEU A 21 -24.00 5.39 -27.47
C LEU A 21 -22.56 5.83 -27.24
N LEU A 22 -22.38 6.89 -26.50
CA LEU A 22 -21.10 7.21 -25.89
C LEU A 22 -20.78 6.13 -24.85
N SER A 23 -20.09 5.07 -25.29
CA SER A 23 -19.39 4.19 -24.41
C SER A 23 -18.24 4.99 -23.79
N ALA A 24 -18.50 5.54 -22.60
CA ALA A 24 -17.45 6.02 -21.74
C ALA A 24 -16.59 4.80 -21.33
N CYS A 25 -15.57 4.51 -22.11
CA CYS A 25 -14.45 3.71 -21.64
C CYS A 25 -13.82 4.49 -20.50
N ALA A 26 -14.18 4.16 -19.26
CA ALA A 26 -13.38 4.48 -18.11
C ALA A 26 -12.07 3.70 -18.28
N SER A 27 -11.11 4.32 -18.97
CA SER A 27 -9.73 3.90 -18.95
C SER A 27 -9.24 4.11 -17.53
N GLY A 28 -9.38 3.07 -16.70
CA GLY A 28 -8.65 2.94 -15.46
C GLY A 28 -7.18 2.90 -15.82
N GLY A 29 -6.56 4.06 -15.95
CA GLY A 29 -5.13 4.20 -16.04
C GLY A 29 -4.54 3.61 -14.79
N ALA A 30 -3.97 2.41 -14.88
CA ALA A 30 -3.00 1.91 -13.93
C ALA A 30 -1.77 2.83 -14.04
N THR A 31 -1.84 4.00 -13.46
CA THR A 31 -0.68 4.86 -13.24
C THR A 31 0.17 4.15 -12.20
N GLY A 32 1.35 3.76 -12.63
CA GLY A 32 2.35 3.10 -11.82
C GLY A 32 2.58 3.81 -10.50
N GLY A 33 2.57 3.04 -9.42
CA GLY A 33 3.36 3.24 -8.22
C GLY A 33 3.19 4.51 -7.39
N GLY A 34 2.21 5.32 -7.63
CA GLY A 34 1.88 6.45 -6.77
C GLY A 34 1.15 5.96 -5.52
N GLY A 35 1.86 5.91 -4.40
CA GLY A 35 1.23 5.50 -3.16
C GLY A 35 0.08 6.39 -2.75
N ASN A 36 -1.05 5.78 -2.47
CA ASN A 36 -2.23 6.48 -2.04
C ASN A 36 -2.05 7.03 -0.63
N TYR A 37 -2.29 8.33 -0.44
CA TYR A 37 -2.45 8.91 0.88
C TYR A 37 -3.89 8.64 1.36
N VAL A 38 -4.02 8.18 2.60
CA VAL A 38 -5.32 7.93 3.23
C VAL A 38 -5.34 8.62 4.58
N GLY A 39 -5.97 9.75 4.67
CA GLY A 39 -6.07 10.48 5.93
C GLY A 39 -4.71 10.97 6.45
N GLY A 40 -4.70 11.41 7.68
CA GLY A 40 -3.53 11.85 8.41
C GLY A 40 -3.73 13.22 9.00
N THR A 41 -3.52 13.32 10.30
CA THR A 41 -3.63 14.53 11.10
C THR A 41 -2.37 14.74 11.94
N VAL A 42 -2.29 15.88 12.59
CA VAL A 42 -1.21 16.20 13.53
C VAL A 42 -1.19 15.15 14.65
N GLY A 43 -0.03 14.55 14.91
CA GLY A 43 0.15 13.57 15.99
C GLY A 43 0.04 12.10 15.55
N LEU A 44 -0.26 11.84 14.29
CA LEU A 44 -0.31 10.45 13.78
C LEU A 44 1.10 9.88 13.63
N GLU A 45 1.45 8.95 14.50
CA GLU A 45 2.75 8.30 14.54
C GLU A 45 2.69 6.84 14.05
N CYS A 46 3.82 6.32 13.56
CA CYS A 46 3.90 4.96 13.01
C CYS A 46 3.56 3.87 14.03
N ALA A 47 4.03 4.02 15.28
CA ALA A 47 3.84 3.02 16.31
C ALA A 47 2.37 2.90 16.79
N PRO A 48 1.65 3.98 17.17
CA PRO A 48 0.22 3.93 17.45
C PRO A 48 -0.61 3.35 16.29
N PHE A 49 -0.33 3.77 15.07
CA PHE A 49 -1.01 3.27 13.89
C PHE A 49 -0.81 1.76 13.69
N ALA A 50 0.45 1.29 13.75
CA ALA A 50 0.76 -0.13 13.60
C ALA A 50 0.07 -0.99 14.69
N ARG A 51 0.02 -0.51 15.94
CA ARG A 51 -0.74 -1.16 17.02
C ARG A 51 -2.22 -1.26 16.72
N ALA A 52 -2.81 -0.14 16.31
CA ALA A 52 -4.24 -0.09 16.02
C ALA A 52 -4.64 -1.00 14.85
N LEU A 53 -3.76 -1.12 13.84
CA LEU A 53 -4.01 -1.93 12.65
C LEU A 53 -3.79 -3.43 12.91
N THR A 54 -2.73 -3.80 13.65
CA THR A 54 -2.30 -5.20 13.79
C THR A 54 -2.72 -5.84 15.10
N GLY A 55 -3.06 -5.04 16.12
CA GLY A 55 -3.34 -5.52 17.46
C GLY A 55 -2.10 -5.86 18.30
N VAL A 56 -0.87 -5.63 17.80
CA VAL A 56 0.34 -5.84 18.61
C VAL A 56 0.34 -4.91 19.82
N ARG A 57 0.72 -5.44 20.99
CA ARG A 57 0.74 -4.69 22.27
C ARG A 57 2.17 -4.32 22.65
N LEU A 58 2.84 -3.56 21.75
CA LEU A 58 4.17 -3.03 21.96
C LEU A 58 4.09 -1.50 22.10
N SER A 59 4.97 -0.91 22.91
CA SER A 59 5.01 0.52 23.19
C SER A 59 6.43 1.05 23.11
N GLY A 60 6.59 2.37 23.20
CA GLY A 60 7.89 3.03 23.07
C GLY A 60 8.25 3.34 21.64
N ALA A 61 9.49 3.79 21.43
CA ALA A 61 10.04 4.11 20.13
C ALA A 61 10.05 2.87 19.22
N ALA A 62 9.84 3.07 17.91
CA ALA A 62 9.71 1.97 16.96
C ALA A 62 10.93 1.01 16.96
N TYR A 63 12.14 1.53 17.09
CA TYR A 63 13.35 0.70 17.13
C TYR A 63 13.35 -0.28 18.31
N SER A 64 12.74 0.07 19.45
CA SER A 64 12.71 -0.80 20.63
C SER A 64 11.72 -1.95 20.52
N TRP A 65 10.84 -1.93 19.53
CA TRP A 65 9.83 -2.98 19.34
C TRP A 65 10.43 -4.35 19.07
N TRP A 66 11.59 -4.39 18.40
CA TRP A 66 12.26 -5.66 18.11
C TRP A 66 12.61 -6.43 19.38
N ASP A 67 13.22 -5.74 20.34
CA ASP A 67 13.61 -6.37 21.61
C ASP A 67 12.39 -6.63 22.51
N ALA A 68 11.43 -5.68 22.54
CA ALA A 68 10.20 -5.83 23.30
C ALA A 68 9.29 -6.96 22.79
N ALA A 69 9.45 -7.39 21.54
CA ALA A 69 8.74 -8.52 20.95
C ALA A 69 9.32 -9.89 21.38
N ALA A 70 10.54 -9.93 21.92
CA ALA A 70 11.17 -11.18 22.32
C ALA A 70 10.33 -11.93 23.37
N GLY A 71 10.04 -13.20 23.11
CA GLY A 71 9.22 -14.03 24.00
C GLY A 71 7.72 -13.69 24.04
N ARG A 72 7.28 -12.69 23.25
CA ARG A 72 5.86 -12.27 23.17
C ARG A 72 5.28 -12.46 21.77
N TYR A 73 6.08 -12.25 20.76
CA TYR A 73 5.72 -12.37 19.33
C TYR A 73 6.82 -13.07 18.58
N ASP A 74 6.49 -13.78 17.53
CA ASP A 74 7.47 -14.33 16.62
C ASP A 74 8.22 -13.22 15.89
N ARG A 75 9.55 -13.34 15.84
CA ARG A 75 10.44 -12.48 15.08
C ARG A 75 11.03 -13.26 13.91
N SER A 76 11.04 -12.67 12.73
CA SER A 76 11.45 -13.34 11.49
C SER A 76 12.27 -12.41 10.60
N SER A 77 13.21 -12.97 9.85
CA SER A 77 13.84 -12.30 8.71
C SER A 77 13.02 -12.41 7.43
N ARG A 78 11.85 -13.06 7.46
CA ARG A 78 10.98 -13.25 6.28
C ARG A 78 9.66 -12.51 6.47
N PRO A 79 9.23 -11.71 5.47
CA PRO A 79 7.96 -11.00 5.52
C PRO A 79 6.77 -11.97 5.46
N ALA A 80 5.66 -11.53 6.06
CA ALA A 80 4.35 -12.13 5.89
C ALA A 80 3.30 -11.01 5.91
N SER A 81 2.18 -11.19 5.22
CA SER A 81 1.07 -10.22 5.29
C SER A 81 0.60 -10.06 6.74
N GLY A 82 0.40 -8.81 7.17
CA GLY A 82 0.07 -8.45 8.54
C GLY A 82 1.27 -8.37 9.50
N SER A 83 2.48 -8.82 9.10
CA SER A 83 3.68 -8.63 9.93
C SER A 83 4.11 -7.17 9.96
N VAL A 84 4.85 -6.80 10.99
CA VAL A 84 5.36 -5.44 11.20
C VAL A 84 6.85 -5.41 10.89
N LEU A 85 7.23 -4.72 9.80
CA LEU A 85 8.62 -4.41 9.50
C LEU A 85 9.15 -3.41 10.53
N VAL A 86 10.32 -3.68 11.12
CA VAL A 86 10.95 -2.82 12.14
C VAL A 86 12.28 -2.31 11.61
N LEU A 87 12.37 -1.00 11.38
CA LEU A 87 13.61 -0.33 11.00
C LEU A 87 14.41 0.07 12.25
N ARG A 88 15.72 0.03 12.10
CA ARG A 88 16.66 0.46 13.14
C ARG A 88 16.63 1.98 13.31
N GLN A 89 17.12 2.41 14.47
CA GLN A 89 17.42 3.81 14.71
C GLN A 89 18.65 4.24 13.88
N GLU A 90 18.57 5.42 13.30
CA GLU A 90 19.67 6.09 12.60
C GLU A 90 19.49 7.62 12.64
N PRO A 91 20.48 8.44 12.24
CA PRO A 91 20.37 9.91 12.33
C PRO A 91 19.16 10.52 11.63
N ARG A 92 18.73 9.93 10.49
CA ARG A 92 17.52 10.35 9.75
C ARG A 92 16.22 9.79 10.33
N LEU A 93 16.33 8.78 11.19
CA LEU A 93 15.22 8.04 11.75
C LEU A 93 15.45 7.80 13.26
N PRO A 94 15.50 8.89 14.07
CA PRO A 94 15.98 8.85 15.45
C PRO A 94 15.16 7.97 16.39
N TYR A 95 13.92 7.66 16.03
CA TYR A 95 13.05 6.75 16.78
C TYR A 95 12.84 5.40 16.08
N GLY A 96 13.59 5.12 15.00
CA GLY A 96 13.30 4.01 14.13
C GLY A 96 11.98 4.19 13.40
N HIS A 97 11.49 3.13 12.74
CA HIS A 97 10.18 3.16 12.09
C HIS A 97 9.56 1.77 12.07
N VAL A 98 8.23 1.73 12.05
CA VAL A 98 7.47 0.50 11.85
C VAL A 98 6.44 0.67 10.74
N ALA A 99 6.32 -0.38 9.91
CA ALA A 99 5.37 -0.43 8.81
C ALA A 99 4.68 -1.80 8.77
N VAL A 100 3.39 -1.83 8.47
CA VAL A 100 2.62 -3.08 8.36
C VAL A 100 2.73 -3.62 6.95
N VAL A 101 3.19 -4.85 6.80
CA VAL A 101 3.27 -5.53 5.50
C VAL A 101 1.86 -5.81 5.00
N SER A 102 1.45 -5.19 3.91
CA SER A 102 0.14 -5.40 3.31
C SER A 102 0.15 -6.52 2.28
N ARG A 103 1.24 -6.69 1.56
CA ARG A 103 1.42 -7.79 0.59
C ARG A 103 2.88 -8.21 0.49
N VAL A 104 3.11 -9.48 0.21
CA VAL A 104 4.42 -10.01 -0.19
C VAL A 104 4.35 -10.29 -1.69
N LEU A 105 5.15 -9.59 -2.49
CA LEU A 105 5.15 -9.72 -3.95
C LEU A 105 6.22 -10.67 -4.45
N SER A 106 7.38 -10.67 -3.80
CA SER A 106 8.49 -11.58 -4.12
C SER A 106 9.41 -11.77 -2.89
N SER A 107 10.50 -12.50 -3.05
CA SER A 107 11.53 -12.63 -2.00
C SER A 107 12.22 -11.32 -1.66
N ARG A 108 12.15 -10.30 -2.56
CA ARG A 108 12.80 -8.99 -2.40
C ARG A 108 11.85 -7.80 -2.48
N GLN A 109 10.55 -8.02 -2.58
CA GLN A 109 9.60 -6.92 -2.69
C GLN A 109 8.33 -7.19 -1.88
N ILE A 110 7.99 -6.22 -1.05
CA ILE A 110 6.73 -6.18 -0.29
C ILE A 110 6.03 -4.86 -0.54
N MET A 111 4.76 -4.82 -0.18
CA MET A 111 4.00 -3.58 -0.01
C MET A 111 3.73 -3.38 1.47
N VAL A 112 3.76 -2.12 1.91
CA VAL A 112 3.48 -1.75 3.30
C VAL A 112 2.42 -0.67 3.39
N THR A 113 1.65 -0.71 4.48
CA THR A 113 0.75 0.36 4.91
C THR A 113 1.33 0.94 6.19
N GLN A 114 1.54 2.25 6.24
CA GLN A 114 2.30 2.89 7.30
C GLN A 114 1.85 4.33 7.55
N ALA A 115 2.10 4.82 8.76
CA ALA A 115 1.88 6.21 9.14
C ALA A 115 3.20 6.94 9.38
N ASN A 116 3.21 8.23 9.16
CA ASN A 116 4.33 9.15 9.45
C ASN A 116 5.66 8.83 8.71
N TRP A 117 5.61 8.04 7.64
CA TRP A 117 6.74 7.94 6.70
C TRP A 117 6.89 9.25 5.91
N VAL A 118 5.80 9.75 5.39
CA VAL A 118 5.63 11.17 5.06
C VAL A 118 4.95 11.83 6.25
N HIS A 119 5.51 12.93 6.73
CA HIS A 119 5.11 13.58 7.96
C HIS A 119 3.59 13.75 8.09
N HIS A 120 3.03 13.18 9.16
CA HIS A 120 1.60 13.18 9.49
C HIS A 120 0.68 12.60 8.39
N ARG A 121 1.16 11.65 7.58
CA ARG A 121 0.36 10.99 6.56
C ARG A 121 0.32 9.48 6.78
N VAL A 122 -0.81 8.88 6.43
CA VAL A 122 -0.90 7.44 6.19
C VAL A 122 -0.73 7.18 4.70
N THR A 123 0.12 6.22 4.38
CA THR A 123 0.33 5.75 3.02
C THR A 123 0.01 4.26 2.94
N VAL A 124 -0.69 3.87 1.89
CA VAL A 124 -1.18 2.51 1.68
C VAL A 124 -0.46 1.89 0.49
N ASP A 125 -0.12 0.61 0.63
CA ASP A 125 0.51 -0.18 -0.44
C ASP A 125 1.75 0.49 -1.04
N GLN A 126 2.67 0.91 -0.16
CA GLN A 126 3.95 1.48 -0.56
C GLN A 126 4.97 0.37 -0.80
N PRO A 127 5.68 0.38 -1.94
CA PRO A 127 6.74 -0.59 -2.19
C PRO A 127 7.91 -0.44 -1.22
N VAL A 128 8.39 -1.58 -0.73
CA VAL A 128 9.67 -1.73 -0.04
C VAL A 128 10.45 -2.82 -0.72
N VAL A 129 11.72 -2.55 -0.99
CA VAL A 129 12.62 -3.47 -1.69
C VAL A 129 13.75 -3.87 -0.75
N ASP A 130 13.96 -5.18 -0.63
CA ASP A 130 15.17 -5.72 0.00
C ASP A 130 16.37 -5.51 -0.91
N VAL A 131 17.37 -4.81 -0.40
CA VAL A 131 18.65 -4.55 -1.07
C VAL A 131 19.82 -5.17 -0.32
N SER A 132 19.54 -6.04 0.68
CA SER A 132 20.57 -6.81 1.37
C SER A 132 21.22 -7.80 0.44
N GLU A 133 22.52 -8.04 0.61
CA GLU A 133 23.27 -9.01 -0.18
C GLU A 133 22.70 -10.43 0.01
N ALA A 134 22.42 -10.79 1.25
CA ALA A 134 21.95 -12.12 1.64
C ALA A 134 20.44 -12.37 1.35
N ASN A 135 19.69 -11.43 0.82
CA ASN A 135 18.24 -11.53 0.67
C ASN A 135 17.55 -11.89 2.00
N ASP A 136 17.91 -11.20 3.06
CA ASP A 136 17.47 -11.46 4.43
C ASP A 136 16.71 -10.29 5.08
N TRP A 137 16.41 -9.25 4.28
CA TRP A 137 15.69 -8.05 4.69
C TRP A 137 16.41 -7.21 5.77
N SER A 138 17.70 -7.40 5.96
CA SER A 138 18.51 -6.60 6.88
C SER A 138 18.74 -5.17 6.38
N LEU A 139 18.58 -4.93 5.07
CA LEU A 139 18.77 -3.65 4.41
C LEU A 139 17.67 -3.41 3.37
N VAL A 140 16.96 -2.28 3.47
CA VAL A 140 15.80 -2.01 2.61
C VAL A 140 15.83 -0.61 2.04
N ARG A 141 15.21 -0.43 0.85
CA ARG A 141 14.80 0.88 0.31
C ARG A 141 13.29 0.97 0.27
N ILE A 142 12.78 2.14 0.60
CA ILE A 142 11.35 2.38 0.75
C ILE A 142 10.89 3.43 -0.27
N TRP A 143 9.71 3.24 -0.81
CA TRP A 143 9.07 4.22 -1.67
C TRP A 143 8.96 5.58 -0.99
N TRP A 144 9.33 6.63 -1.73
CA TRP A 144 9.22 8.01 -1.27
C TRP A 144 8.15 8.76 -2.06
N PRO A 145 6.93 8.87 -1.55
CA PRO A 145 5.79 9.46 -2.26
C PRO A 145 6.06 10.84 -2.86
N PRO A 146 6.75 11.77 -2.17
CA PRO A 146 7.01 13.09 -2.75
C PRO A 146 7.83 13.07 -4.04
N SER A 147 8.68 12.08 -4.25
CA SER A 147 9.45 11.94 -5.49
C SER A 147 8.85 10.92 -6.47
N GLY A 148 7.85 10.14 -6.05
CA GLY A 148 7.21 9.14 -6.88
C GLY A 148 8.13 7.98 -7.29
N GLN A 149 9.10 7.62 -6.45
CA GLN A 149 10.07 6.55 -6.72
C GLN A 149 10.59 5.89 -5.45
N ILE A 150 11.26 4.75 -5.57
CA ILE A 150 12.00 4.14 -4.47
C ILE A 150 13.12 5.11 -4.05
N GLY A 151 13.17 5.43 -2.75
CA GLY A 151 14.22 6.28 -2.18
C GLY A 151 15.62 5.66 -2.41
N SER A 152 16.62 6.52 -2.57
CA SER A 152 18.01 6.08 -2.73
C SER A 152 18.67 5.69 -1.42
N HIS A 153 18.13 6.14 -0.27
CA HIS A 153 18.68 5.82 1.05
C HIS A 153 18.34 4.38 1.45
N GLU A 154 19.31 3.71 2.04
CA GLU A 154 19.21 2.35 2.55
C GLU A 154 19.01 2.36 4.05
N TYR A 155 17.93 1.73 4.52
CA TYR A 155 17.58 1.64 5.93
C TYR A 155 17.91 0.26 6.47
N GLN A 156 18.62 0.20 7.58
CA GLN A 156 18.82 -1.06 8.28
C GLN A 156 17.51 -1.50 8.95
N ALA A 157 17.18 -2.77 8.81
CA ALA A 157 16.03 -3.36 9.47
C ALA A 157 16.45 -4.45 10.47
N TYR A 158 15.66 -4.62 11.52
CA TYR A 158 15.76 -5.78 12.41
C TYR A 158 15.10 -7.01 11.79
N GLY A 159 14.02 -6.81 11.04
CA GLY A 159 13.19 -7.85 10.46
C GLY A 159 11.70 -7.59 10.71
N PHE A 160 10.93 -8.66 10.87
CA PHE A 160 9.47 -8.64 10.93
C PHE A 160 8.96 -9.24 12.26
N ILE A 161 8.07 -8.52 12.93
CA ILE A 161 7.31 -9.02 14.08
C ILE A 161 5.99 -9.57 13.54
N ARG A 162 5.63 -10.78 13.93
CA ARG A 162 4.38 -11.42 13.53
C ARG A 162 3.35 -11.26 14.65
N PRO A 163 2.21 -10.59 14.41
CA PRO A 163 1.09 -10.59 15.34
C PRO A 163 0.55 -12.00 15.58
N ASP A 164 -0.13 -12.22 16.71
CA ASP A 164 -0.77 -13.50 17.05
C ASP A 164 -1.76 -13.97 15.98
N ARG A 165 -2.38 -13.03 15.28
CA ARG A 165 -3.22 -13.26 14.12
C ARG A 165 -2.64 -12.56 12.89
N GLY A 166 -2.40 -13.33 11.83
CA GLY A 166 -2.07 -12.78 10.52
C GLY A 166 -3.27 -11.99 9.96
N LEU A 167 -2.97 -10.96 9.15
CA LEU A 167 -3.96 -10.16 8.45
C LEU A 167 -3.78 -10.34 6.93
N SER A 168 -4.89 -10.50 6.24
CA SER A 168 -4.90 -10.43 4.78
C SER A 168 -4.79 -8.99 4.28
N HIS A 169 -4.48 -8.82 3.00
CA HIS A 169 -4.45 -7.50 2.35
C HIS A 169 -5.79 -6.75 2.51
N ASP A 170 -6.90 -7.46 2.31
CA ASP A 170 -8.24 -6.86 2.40
C ASP A 170 -8.56 -6.40 3.83
N GLU A 171 -8.18 -7.18 4.84
CA GLU A 171 -8.35 -6.80 6.25
C GLU A 171 -7.50 -5.57 6.60
N ILE A 172 -6.27 -5.48 6.11
CA ILE A 172 -5.41 -4.32 6.31
C ILE A 172 -6.02 -3.08 5.65
N THR A 173 -6.47 -3.20 4.41
CA THR A 173 -7.10 -2.10 3.66
C THR A 173 -8.38 -1.63 4.36
N ALA A 174 -9.27 -2.54 4.72
CA ALA A 174 -10.53 -2.24 5.40
C ALA A 174 -10.31 -1.71 6.84
N GLY A 175 -9.26 -2.18 7.51
CA GLY A 175 -8.91 -1.77 8.87
C GLY A 175 -8.22 -0.41 8.97
N THR A 176 -7.61 0.07 7.91
CA THR A 176 -6.81 1.31 7.87
C THR A 176 -7.59 2.54 8.37
N PRO A 177 -8.82 2.85 7.92
CA PRO A 177 -9.56 4.01 8.42
C PRO A 177 -9.84 3.96 9.92
N ARG A 178 -10.13 2.78 10.46
CA ARG A 178 -10.33 2.58 11.90
C ARG A 178 -9.02 2.77 12.66
N ALA A 179 -7.93 2.23 12.14
CA ALA A 179 -6.60 2.34 12.75
C ALA A 179 -6.15 3.81 12.84
N ILE A 180 -6.46 4.63 11.84
CA ILE A 180 -6.21 6.08 11.86
C ILE A 180 -6.94 6.71 13.05
N ARG A 181 -8.26 6.54 13.17
CA ARG A 181 -9.04 7.12 14.28
C ARG A 181 -8.51 6.72 15.65
N ILE A 182 -8.23 5.43 15.85
CA ILE A 182 -7.69 4.92 17.13
C ILE A 182 -6.31 5.55 17.41
N ALA A 183 -5.45 5.67 16.42
CA ALA A 183 -4.11 6.24 16.59
C ALA A 183 -4.13 7.75 16.84
N GLU A 184 -5.19 8.44 16.42
CA GLU A 184 -5.45 9.86 16.67
C GLU A 184 -6.09 10.13 18.04
N GLY A 185 -6.50 9.09 18.77
CA GLY A 185 -7.04 9.20 20.12
C GLY A 185 -8.57 9.29 20.19
N GLU A 186 -9.29 8.87 19.13
CA GLU A 186 -10.76 8.71 19.14
C GLU A 186 -11.22 7.41 19.83
#